data_6cb72db50980035d38b9a2c3979ee6ee
#
_entry.id   6cb72db50980035d38b9a2c3979ee6ee
#
_cell.length_a   1.000
_cell.length_b   1.000
_cell.length_c   1.000
_cell.angle_alpha   90.00
_cell.angle_beta   90.00
_cell.angle_gamma   90.00
#
_symmetry.space_group_name_H-M   'P 1'
#
loop_
_entity.id
_entity.type
_entity.pdbx_description
1 polymer ?
#
loop_
_entity_poly.entity_id
_entity_poly.type
_entity_poly.pdbx_seq_one_letter_code
_entity_poly.pdbx_strand_id
1 'polypeptide(L)'
;LDMADVFTALYFDVMNIDPHKPDWQERDWLILSCGHICPVLYATLAERGYFPVSELKTLRKLGTRLQGHPHNLSLPGIETTSGPLSQGSSQAVGVALAFRMNKQKNRVYLVMSDGEQQEGQTWEAVMLAGKEKLHNLTAIIDRNNIQIDGYTEDVMPLDDLRAKYEAFNWHVLEVDGHNISAIINAYHEAEAIYEKPTVIIAHTIPGKGVEFMEGKYEWHGKPPKPDEAKIALQELRTLQGKIKSEHE
;
A
#
# COMPACT_ATOMS: atom_id res chain seq x y z
N LEU A 1 -3.05 -2.54 -10.29
CA LEU A 1 -4.52 -2.50 -10.19
C LEU A 1 -5.02 -3.12 -8.89
N ASP A 2 -4.26 -4.05 -8.33
CA ASP A 2 -4.55 -4.78 -7.11
C ASP A 2 -4.72 -3.89 -5.86
N MET A 3 -3.93 -2.84 -5.72
CA MET A 3 -3.97 -1.94 -4.55
C MET A 3 -4.84 -0.69 -4.73
N ALA A 4 -5.60 -0.58 -5.83
CA ALA A 4 -6.43 0.61 -6.07
C ALA A 4 -7.50 0.82 -4.99
N ASP A 5 -8.17 -0.26 -4.57
CA ASP A 5 -9.21 -0.22 -3.55
C ASP A 5 -8.64 0.16 -2.18
N VAL A 6 -7.48 -0.40 -1.83
CA VAL A 6 -6.76 -0.09 -0.58
C VAL A 6 -6.36 1.38 -0.51
N PHE A 7 -5.76 1.93 -1.58
CA PHE A 7 -5.38 3.34 -1.63
C PHE A 7 -6.60 4.26 -1.62
N THR A 8 -7.70 3.84 -2.26
CA THR A 8 -8.97 4.59 -2.21
C THR A 8 -9.49 4.64 -0.78
N ALA A 9 -9.58 3.52 -0.08
CA ALA A 9 -10.00 3.48 1.31
C ALA A 9 -9.14 4.38 2.20
N LEU A 10 -7.81 4.26 2.11
CA LEU A 10 -6.87 5.05 2.90
C LEU A 10 -7.02 6.55 2.69
N TYR A 11 -6.96 7.03 1.46
CA TYR A 11 -6.89 8.46 1.18
C TYR A 11 -8.22 9.18 1.17
N PHE A 12 -9.34 8.48 0.96
CA PHE A 12 -10.65 9.10 0.84
C PHE A 12 -11.57 8.89 2.06
N ASP A 13 -11.19 7.96 2.97
CA ASP A 13 -11.97 7.69 4.18
C ASP A 13 -11.12 7.67 5.46
N VAL A 14 -10.06 6.87 5.51
CA VAL A 14 -9.35 6.51 6.75
C VAL A 14 -8.39 7.60 7.23
N MET A 15 -7.49 8.08 6.37
CA MET A 15 -6.39 8.96 6.77
C MET A 15 -6.86 10.39 7.08
N ASN A 16 -6.38 10.94 8.20
CA ASN A 16 -6.55 12.33 8.55
C ASN A 16 -5.52 13.19 7.79
N ILE A 17 -5.89 13.65 6.59
CA ILE A 17 -5.03 14.41 5.67
C ILE A 17 -5.78 15.57 5.02
N ASP A 18 -5.05 16.64 4.67
CA ASP A 18 -5.56 17.76 3.90
C ASP A 18 -4.60 18.06 2.72
N PRO A 19 -4.99 17.83 1.46
CA PRO A 19 -4.14 18.07 0.30
C PRO A 19 -3.75 19.55 0.13
N HIS A 20 -4.53 20.49 0.70
CA HIS A 20 -4.23 21.91 0.70
C HIS A 20 -3.24 22.33 1.81
N LYS A 21 -2.94 21.43 2.75
CA LYS A 21 -2.00 21.62 3.86
C LYS A 21 -1.08 20.39 3.99
N PRO A 22 -0.31 20.06 2.95
CA PRO A 22 0.49 18.82 2.92
C PRO A 22 1.54 18.75 4.04
N ASP A 23 1.94 19.90 4.60
CA ASP A 23 2.90 20.00 5.70
C ASP A 23 2.26 20.10 7.09
N TRP A 24 0.95 19.89 7.18
CA TRP A 24 0.23 19.92 8.46
C TRP A 24 0.79 18.89 9.43
N GLN A 25 1.22 19.35 10.60
CA GLN A 25 1.97 18.53 11.56
C GLN A 25 1.13 17.43 12.24
N GLU A 26 -0.19 17.59 12.30
CA GLU A 26 -1.09 16.64 12.94
C GLU A 26 -1.70 15.63 11.96
N ARG A 27 -1.30 15.68 10.68
CA ARG A 27 -1.76 14.72 9.67
C ARG A 27 -1.15 13.35 9.86
N ASP A 28 -1.85 12.32 9.38
CA ASP A 28 -1.32 10.97 9.30
C ASP A 28 -0.27 10.83 8.19
N TRP A 29 0.57 9.83 8.30
CA TRP A 29 1.64 9.54 7.35
C TRP A 29 1.44 8.19 6.68
N LEU A 30 1.54 8.16 5.35
CA LEU A 30 1.63 6.92 4.60
C LEU A 30 3.08 6.68 4.17
N ILE A 31 3.61 5.50 4.51
CA ILE A 31 4.92 5.04 4.07
C ILE A 31 4.74 3.90 3.08
N LEU A 32 5.15 4.14 1.84
CA LEU A 32 5.12 3.14 0.78
C LEU A 32 6.46 2.42 0.74
N SER A 33 6.54 1.20 1.29
CA SER A 33 7.76 0.40 1.30
C SER A 33 8.03 -0.23 -0.07
N CYS A 34 7.02 -0.85 -0.67
CA CYS A 34 7.08 -1.38 -2.04
C CYS A 34 6.98 -0.27 -3.10
N GLY A 35 8.03 0.55 -3.20
CA GLY A 35 8.05 1.78 -4.01
C GLY A 35 7.77 1.58 -5.50
N HIS A 36 7.88 0.37 -6.02
CA HIS A 36 7.60 0.05 -7.42
C HIS A 36 6.12 0.19 -7.80
N ILE A 37 5.18 0.16 -6.82
CA ILE A 37 3.75 0.41 -7.05
C ILE A 37 3.41 1.92 -7.02
N CYS A 38 4.41 2.81 -7.09
CA CYS A 38 4.20 4.26 -7.11
C CYS A 38 3.13 4.77 -8.09
N PRO A 39 2.81 4.12 -9.23
CA PRO A 39 1.73 4.60 -10.09
C PRO A 39 0.37 4.71 -9.38
N VAL A 40 0.02 3.78 -8.49
CA VAL A 40 -1.22 3.88 -7.72
C VAL A 40 -1.15 5.02 -6.70
N LEU A 41 -0.01 5.20 -6.01
CA LEU A 41 0.19 6.33 -5.10
C LEU A 41 0.04 7.67 -5.83
N TYR A 42 0.71 7.84 -6.98
CA TYR A 42 0.62 9.08 -7.76
C TYR A 42 -0.79 9.35 -8.27
N ALA A 43 -1.49 8.33 -8.76
CA ALA A 43 -2.88 8.47 -9.19
C ALA A 43 -3.76 8.93 -8.03
N THR A 44 -3.63 8.30 -6.87
CA THR A 44 -4.38 8.63 -5.66
C THR A 44 -4.10 10.04 -5.17
N LEU A 45 -2.82 10.45 -5.10
CA LEU A 45 -2.45 11.81 -4.71
C LEU A 45 -3.00 12.87 -5.67
N ALA A 46 -2.97 12.60 -7.00
CA ALA A 46 -3.54 13.51 -8.00
C ALA A 46 -5.06 13.63 -7.85
N GLU A 47 -5.78 12.51 -7.73
CA GLU A 47 -7.24 12.49 -7.55
C GLU A 47 -7.65 13.10 -6.20
N ARG A 48 -6.81 12.99 -5.17
CA ARG A 48 -7.02 13.64 -3.87
C ARG A 48 -6.76 15.15 -3.90
N GLY A 49 -6.07 15.66 -4.93
CA GLY A 49 -5.83 17.08 -5.14
C GLY A 49 -4.47 17.60 -4.71
N TYR A 50 -3.48 16.74 -4.45
CA TYR A 50 -2.11 17.16 -4.13
C TYR A 50 -1.38 17.78 -5.32
N PHE A 51 -1.73 17.38 -6.54
CA PHE A 51 -1.19 17.94 -7.78
C PHE A 51 -2.15 17.65 -8.96
N PRO A 52 -2.01 18.35 -10.11
CA PRO A 52 -2.94 18.19 -11.22
C PRO A 52 -2.91 16.78 -11.83
N VAL A 53 -4.07 16.16 -12.06
CA VAL A 53 -4.23 14.84 -12.73
C VAL A 53 -3.53 14.79 -14.10
N SER A 54 -3.50 15.93 -14.82
CA SER A 54 -2.82 16.02 -16.12
C SER A 54 -1.33 15.73 -16.06
N GLU A 55 -0.69 15.89 -14.89
CA GLU A 55 0.73 15.63 -14.69
C GLU A 55 1.05 14.12 -14.70
N LEU A 56 0.08 13.24 -14.43
CA LEU A 56 0.26 11.78 -14.49
C LEU A 56 0.84 11.29 -15.82
N LYS A 57 0.60 12.04 -16.92
CA LYS A 57 1.15 11.75 -18.25
C LYS A 57 2.70 11.89 -18.33
N THR A 58 3.31 12.43 -17.30
CA THR A 58 4.77 12.63 -17.23
C THR A 58 5.49 11.52 -16.48
N LEU A 59 4.78 10.50 -15.98
CA LEU A 59 5.36 9.39 -15.22
C LEU A 59 6.61 8.83 -15.92
N ARG A 60 7.72 8.74 -15.18
CA ARG A 60 9.03 8.20 -15.63
C ARG A 60 9.65 8.91 -16.84
N LYS A 61 9.22 10.12 -17.18
CA LYS A 61 9.89 10.94 -18.20
C LYS A 61 11.07 11.70 -17.60
N LEU A 62 12.08 11.99 -18.41
CA LEU A 62 13.23 12.77 -17.94
C LEU A 62 12.77 14.16 -17.46
N GLY A 63 13.25 14.58 -16.29
CA GLY A 63 12.92 15.87 -15.69
C GLY A 63 11.55 15.95 -14.99
N THR A 64 10.78 14.86 -14.96
CA THR A 64 9.54 14.79 -14.18
C THR A 64 9.82 14.61 -12.70
N ARG A 65 8.89 15.08 -11.85
CA ARG A 65 8.87 14.74 -10.43
C ARG A 65 8.16 13.41 -10.12
N LEU A 66 7.46 12.81 -11.11
CA LEU A 66 6.83 11.49 -11.02
C LEU A 66 7.84 10.39 -11.38
N GLN A 67 8.77 10.12 -10.48
CA GLN A 67 9.87 9.17 -10.67
C GLN A 67 9.37 7.72 -10.63
N GLY A 68 10.20 6.78 -11.09
CA GLY A 68 9.88 5.35 -11.07
C GLY A 68 9.72 4.74 -9.70
N HIS A 69 10.32 5.39 -8.69
CA HIS A 69 10.08 5.18 -7.26
C HIS A 69 9.86 6.54 -6.60
N PRO A 70 9.05 6.65 -5.55
CA PRO A 70 8.77 7.92 -4.93
C PRO A 70 10.02 8.55 -4.30
N HIS A 71 10.12 9.86 -4.44
CA HIS A 71 11.16 10.66 -3.78
C HIS A 71 10.48 11.75 -2.92
N ASN A 72 10.80 11.79 -1.64
CA ASN A 72 10.09 12.61 -0.65
C ASN A 72 10.15 14.13 -0.90
N LEU A 73 11.15 14.61 -1.63
CA LEU A 73 11.28 16.03 -1.99
C LEU A 73 10.65 16.38 -3.35
N SER A 74 10.07 15.40 -4.06
CA SER A 74 9.54 15.62 -5.41
C SER A 74 8.10 16.09 -5.42
N LEU A 75 7.28 15.58 -4.51
CA LEU A 75 5.83 15.82 -4.46
C LEU A 75 5.36 16.00 -3.03
N PRO A 76 4.36 16.88 -2.80
CA PRO A 76 3.67 16.91 -1.52
C PRO A 76 2.91 15.59 -1.29
N GLY A 77 2.85 15.13 -0.04
CA GLY A 77 2.19 13.88 0.34
C GLY A 77 3.03 12.61 0.13
N ILE A 78 4.30 12.75 -0.26
CA ILE A 78 5.28 11.65 -0.24
C ILE A 78 6.18 11.82 0.97
N GLU A 79 5.99 10.95 1.96
CA GLU A 79 6.65 11.08 3.26
C GLU A 79 8.10 10.59 3.23
N THR A 80 8.37 9.52 2.50
CA THR A 80 9.69 8.89 2.43
C THR A 80 10.08 8.55 1.00
N THR A 81 11.37 8.59 0.73
CA THR A 81 11.94 8.01 -0.49
C THR A 81 11.89 6.49 -0.37
N SER A 82 11.43 5.80 -1.39
CA SER A 82 11.36 4.34 -1.43
C SER A 82 11.94 3.78 -2.72
N GLY A 83 12.20 2.49 -2.73
CA GLY A 83 12.82 1.75 -3.84
C GLY A 83 13.27 0.39 -3.36
N PRO A 84 14.32 0.29 -2.53
CA PRO A 84 14.70 -0.99 -1.92
C PRO A 84 13.57 -1.50 -1.02
N LEU A 85 13.14 -2.74 -1.26
CA LEU A 85 12.11 -3.40 -0.48
C LEU A 85 12.47 -3.43 1.01
N SER A 86 11.47 -3.42 1.88
CA SER A 86 11.61 -3.52 3.33
C SER A 86 12.21 -2.27 4.05
N GLN A 87 12.83 -1.33 3.33
CA GLN A 87 13.35 -0.11 3.96
C GLN A 87 12.23 0.73 4.60
N GLY A 88 11.07 0.79 3.94
CA GLY A 88 9.90 1.51 4.45
C GLY A 88 9.39 0.95 5.78
N SER A 89 9.53 -0.34 6.04
CA SER A 89 9.10 -0.94 7.31
C SER A 89 9.89 -0.39 8.50
N SER A 90 11.21 -0.28 8.36
CA SER A 90 12.08 0.31 9.39
C SER A 90 11.82 1.82 9.55
N GLN A 91 11.59 2.55 8.44
CA GLN A 91 11.24 3.97 8.48
C GLN A 91 9.90 4.18 9.20
N ALA A 92 8.88 3.36 8.91
CA ALA A 92 7.57 3.44 9.56
C ALA A 92 7.66 3.23 11.08
N VAL A 93 8.46 2.26 11.52
CA VAL A 93 8.72 2.01 12.93
C VAL A 93 9.40 3.23 13.58
N GLY A 94 10.41 3.80 12.94
CA GLY A 94 11.10 5.00 13.42
C GLY A 94 10.16 6.19 13.56
N VAL A 95 9.31 6.44 12.56
CA VAL A 95 8.32 7.54 12.57
C VAL A 95 7.26 7.32 13.65
N ALA A 96 6.72 6.10 13.76
CA ALA A 96 5.73 5.77 14.79
C ALA A 96 6.27 5.95 16.21
N LEU A 97 7.54 5.55 16.43
CA LEU A 97 8.27 5.80 17.68
C LEU A 97 8.41 7.31 17.95
N ALA A 98 8.82 8.09 16.95
CA ALA A 98 8.99 9.54 17.09
C ALA A 98 7.68 10.24 17.46
N PHE A 99 6.57 9.90 16.79
CA PHE A 99 5.24 10.43 17.14
C PHE A 99 4.84 10.11 18.58
N ARG A 100 5.06 8.85 19.01
CA ARG A 100 4.78 8.44 20.40
C ARG A 100 5.65 9.19 21.41
N MET A 101 6.96 9.31 21.15
CA MET A 101 7.89 10.04 22.03
C MET A 101 7.53 11.53 22.17
N ASN A 102 7.07 12.13 21.09
CA ASN A 102 6.62 13.52 21.04
C ASN A 102 5.16 13.71 21.53
N LYS A 103 4.48 12.62 21.95
CA LYS A 103 3.07 12.63 22.37
C LYS A 103 2.12 13.15 21.29
N GLN A 104 2.48 12.95 20.04
CA GLN A 104 1.65 13.25 18.87
C GLN A 104 0.62 12.13 18.64
N LYS A 105 -0.54 12.50 18.10
CA LYS A 105 -1.64 11.56 17.85
C LYS A 105 -1.65 10.98 16.44
N ASN A 106 -0.69 11.39 15.63
CA ASN A 106 -0.56 10.94 14.25
C ASN A 106 -0.44 9.42 14.16
N ARG A 107 -1.08 8.86 13.16
CA ARG A 107 -0.94 7.44 12.80
C ARG A 107 0.03 7.29 11.63
N VAL A 108 0.64 6.12 11.57
CA VAL A 108 1.51 5.72 10.46
C VAL A 108 0.87 4.53 9.78
N TYR A 109 0.61 4.67 8.48
CA TYR A 109 0.13 3.61 7.61
C TYR A 109 1.29 3.14 6.73
N LEU A 110 1.61 1.86 6.81
CA LEU A 110 2.71 1.24 6.08
C LEU A 110 2.15 0.31 5.02
N VAL A 111 2.49 0.53 3.76
CA VAL A 111 2.10 -0.35 2.65
C VAL A 111 3.30 -1.19 2.24
N MET A 112 3.12 -2.51 2.27
CA MET A 112 4.12 -3.52 1.89
C MET A 112 3.56 -4.50 0.86
N SER A 113 4.42 -5.18 0.13
CA SER A 113 4.07 -6.33 -0.70
C SER A 113 4.34 -7.64 0.01
N ASP A 114 3.79 -8.74 -0.49
CA ASP A 114 4.05 -10.08 0.05
C ASP A 114 5.47 -10.56 -0.30
N GLY A 115 5.95 -10.33 -1.52
CA GLY A 115 7.34 -10.64 -1.87
C GLY A 115 8.36 -9.89 -0.98
N GLU A 116 8.01 -8.71 -0.48
CA GLU A 116 8.83 -7.95 0.47
C GLU A 116 8.96 -8.65 1.83
N GLN A 117 8.04 -9.55 2.18
CA GLN A 117 8.13 -10.35 3.41
C GLN A 117 9.25 -11.39 3.36
N GLN A 118 9.87 -11.60 2.21
CA GLN A 118 11.06 -12.45 2.07
C GLN A 118 12.36 -11.73 2.50
N GLU A 119 12.30 -10.41 2.72
CA GLU A 119 13.42 -9.60 3.19
C GLU A 119 13.61 -9.72 4.71
N GLY A 120 14.84 -9.97 5.18
CA GLY A 120 15.14 -10.08 6.61
C GLY A 120 14.84 -8.81 7.40
N GLN A 121 15.06 -7.63 6.81
CA GLN A 121 14.81 -6.33 7.43
C GLN A 121 13.33 -6.13 7.80
N THR A 122 12.38 -6.70 7.04
CA THR A 122 10.96 -6.67 7.40
C THR A 122 10.75 -7.25 8.80
N TRP A 123 11.35 -8.42 9.07
CA TRP A 123 11.18 -9.12 10.36
C TRP A 123 11.90 -8.42 11.51
N GLU A 124 13.03 -7.76 11.26
CA GLU A 124 13.69 -6.90 12.25
C GLU A 124 12.78 -5.73 12.66
N ALA A 125 12.14 -5.05 11.68
CA ALA A 125 11.21 -3.98 11.94
C ALA A 125 9.93 -4.48 12.66
N VAL A 126 9.38 -5.61 12.22
CA VAL A 126 8.19 -6.26 12.81
C VAL A 126 8.44 -6.62 14.27
N MET A 127 9.60 -7.22 14.59
CA MET A 127 10.00 -7.56 15.95
C MET A 127 10.09 -6.32 16.85
N LEU A 128 10.71 -5.24 16.36
CA LEU A 128 10.83 -3.99 17.12
C LEU A 128 9.47 -3.34 17.36
N ALA A 129 8.61 -3.26 16.33
CA ALA A 129 7.27 -2.69 16.47
C ALA A 129 6.42 -3.44 17.50
N GLY A 130 6.44 -4.76 17.48
CA GLY A 130 5.74 -5.60 18.45
C GLY A 130 6.28 -5.45 19.88
N LYS A 131 7.62 -5.44 20.03
CA LYS A 131 8.29 -5.20 21.33
C LYS A 131 7.92 -3.82 21.90
N GLU A 132 7.89 -2.80 21.07
CA GLU A 132 7.54 -1.42 21.46
C GLU A 132 6.03 -1.20 21.53
N LYS A 133 5.18 -2.16 21.14
CA LYS A 133 3.73 -2.04 21.16
C LYS A 133 3.24 -0.77 20.43
N LEU A 134 3.68 -0.58 19.19
CA LEU A 134 3.40 0.62 18.40
C LEU A 134 1.95 0.62 17.87
N HIS A 135 0.99 0.89 18.73
CA HIS A 135 -0.44 0.92 18.39
C HIS A 135 -0.81 1.99 17.36
N ASN A 136 0.04 2.99 17.16
CA ASN A 136 -0.11 4.02 16.13
C ASN A 136 0.48 3.61 14.77
N LEU A 137 0.94 2.37 14.62
CA LEU A 137 1.40 1.78 13.36
C LEU A 137 0.41 0.74 12.87
N THR A 138 -0.14 0.96 11.69
CA THR A 138 -0.95 -0.02 10.96
C THR A 138 -0.27 -0.34 9.63
N ALA A 139 0.12 -1.59 9.45
CA ALA A 139 0.65 -2.08 8.19
C ALA A 139 -0.45 -2.73 7.34
N ILE A 140 -0.35 -2.64 6.02
CA ILE A 140 -1.14 -3.45 5.11
C ILE A 140 -0.22 -4.15 4.13
N ILE A 141 -0.47 -5.43 3.90
CA ILE A 141 0.29 -6.28 2.98
C ILE A 141 -0.58 -6.58 1.77
N ASP A 142 -0.09 -6.20 0.60
CA ASP A 142 -0.62 -6.63 -0.68
C ASP A 142 -0.31 -8.13 -0.87
N ARG A 143 -1.24 -8.99 -0.46
CA ARG A 143 -1.09 -10.44 -0.56
C ARG A 143 -1.62 -10.91 -1.93
N ASN A 144 -0.91 -10.54 -2.98
CA ASN A 144 -1.26 -10.86 -4.37
C ASN A 144 -0.65 -12.17 -4.88
N ASN A 145 0.19 -12.81 -4.08
CA ASN A 145 0.83 -14.11 -4.34
C ASN A 145 1.79 -14.14 -5.53
N ILE A 146 2.26 -12.98 -6.01
CA ILE A 146 3.23 -12.92 -7.10
C ILE A 146 4.43 -12.06 -6.75
N GLN A 147 5.55 -12.34 -7.39
CA GLN A 147 6.73 -11.50 -7.45
C GLN A 147 7.35 -11.56 -8.85
N ILE A 148 8.47 -10.86 -9.10
CA ILE A 148 9.10 -10.77 -10.42
C ILE A 148 9.40 -12.14 -11.04
N ASP A 149 9.86 -13.10 -10.24
CA ASP A 149 10.37 -14.40 -10.70
C ASP A 149 9.32 -15.50 -10.73
N GLY A 150 8.09 -15.24 -10.25
CA GLY A 150 7.03 -16.24 -10.22
C GLY A 150 6.00 -16.02 -9.13
N TYR A 151 5.31 -17.08 -8.77
CA TYR A 151 4.42 -17.07 -7.62
C TYR A 151 5.22 -17.09 -6.32
N THR A 152 4.79 -16.29 -5.34
CA THR A 152 5.52 -16.10 -4.09
C THR A 152 5.83 -17.42 -3.37
N GLU A 153 4.86 -18.34 -3.34
CA GLU A 153 5.03 -19.63 -2.67
C GLU A 153 5.94 -20.62 -3.42
N ASP A 154 6.12 -20.43 -4.73
CA ASP A 154 7.04 -21.25 -5.52
C ASP A 154 8.48 -20.76 -5.43
N VAL A 155 8.68 -19.44 -5.29
CA VAL A 155 10.01 -18.83 -5.24
C VAL A 155 10.60 -18.89 -3.84
N MET A 156 9.89 -18.39 -2.84
CA MET A 156 10.26 -18.41 -1.43
C MET A 156 8.99 -18.40 -0.58
N PRO A 157 8.53 -19.54 -0.08
CA PRO A 157 7.25 -19.64 0.61
C PRO A 157 7.12 -18.72 1.82
N LEU A 158 6.02 -18.03 1.92
CA LEU A 158 5.66 -17.23 3.11
C LEU A 158 4.86 -18.04 4.13
N ASP A 159 4.31 -19.19 3.72
CA ASP A 159 3.49 -20.06 4.58
C ASP A 159 2.41 -19.28 5.34
N ASP A 160 2.21 -19.59 6.62
CA ASP A 160 1.27 -18.90 7.49
C ASP A 160 1.82 -17.52 7.92
N LEU A 161 1.54 -16.50 7.11
CA LEU A 161 1.95 -15.13 7.38
C LEU A 161 1.27 -14.56 8.64
N ARG A 162 0.00 -14.93 8.90
CA ARG A 162 -0.71 -14.57 10.13
C ARG A 162 0.05 -15.02 11.37
N ALA A 163 0.37 -16.32 11.44
CA ALA A 163 1.07 -16.88 12.59
C ALA A 163 2.44 -16.21 12.82
N LYS A 164 3.15 -15.84 11.75
CA LYS A 164 4.43 -15.13 11.86
C LYS A 164 4.27 -13.77 12.53
N TYR A 165 3.30 -12.95 12.13
CA TYR A 165 3.05 -11.64 12.73
C TYR A 165 2.52 -11.75 14.16
N GLU A 166 1.62 -12.69 14.43
CA GLU A 166 1.10 -12.97 15.77
C GLU A 166 2.24 -13.37 16.74
N ALA A 167 3.21 -14.18 16.29
CA ALA A 167 4.37 -14.55 17.06
C ALA A 167 5.25 -13.35 17.47
N PHE A 168 5.24 -12.27 16.68
CA PHE A 168 5.89 -11.01 17.02
C PHE A 168 4.97 -10.03 17.77
N ASN A 169 3.84 -10.49 18.31
CA ASN A 169 2.91 -9.68 19.09
C ASN A 169 2.20 -8.58 18.30
N TRP A 170 1.88 -8.82 17.03
CA TRP A 170 0.99 -7.98 16.23
C TRP A 170 -0.47 -8.44 16.33
N HIS A 171 -1.40 -7.51 16.18
CA HIS A 171 -2.78 -7.82 15.86
C HIS A 171 -2.88 -8.06 14.36
N VAL A 172 -3.53 -9.15 13.94
CA VAL A 172 -3.60 -9.53 12.53
C VAL A 172 -5.04 -9.60 12.06
N LEU A 173 -5.33 -8.84 11.01
CA LEU A 173 -6.60 -8.87 10.30
C LEU A 173 -6.37 -9.40 8.87
N GLU A 174 -7.35 -10.11 8.33
CA GLU A 174 -7.34 -10.54 6.93
C GLU A 174 -8.60 -10.07 6.25
N VAL A 175 -8.46 -9.53 5.04
CA VAL A 175 -9.58 -8.99 4.27
C VAL A 175 -9.48 -9.37 2.79
N ASP A 176 -10.62 -9.39 2.13
CA ASP A 176 -10.67 -9.27 0.67
C ASP A 176 -10.19 -7.87 0.28
N GLY A 177 -9.02 -7.79 -0.39
CA GLY A 177 -8.38 -6.53 -0.80
C GLY A 177 -9.12 -5.78 -1.90
N HIS A 178 -10.23 -6.32 -2.40
CA HIS A 178 -11.13 -5.68 -3.37
C HIS A 178 -12.48 -5.29 -2.78
N ASN A 179 -12.68 -5.51 -1.48
CA ASN A 179 -13.87 -5.07 -0.75
C ASN A 179 -13.55 -3.80 0.05
N ILE A 180 -13.85 -2.63 -0.51
CA ILE A 180 -13.56 -1.32 0.11
C ILE A 180 -14.15 -1.22 1.52
N SER A 181 -15.38 -1.69 1.73
CA SER A 181 -16.03 -1.64 3.05
C SER A 181 -15.31 -2.52 4.07
N ALA A 182 -14.85 -3.72 3.67
CA ALA A 182 -14.08 -4.59 4.55
C ALA A 182 -12.72 -3.97 4.91
N ILE A 183 -12.06 -3.32 3.93
CA ILE A 183 -10.79 -2.62 4.16
C ILE A 183 -10.98 -1.47 5.14
N ILE A 184 -11.99 -0.61 4.96
CA ILE A 184 -12.29 0.52 5.86
C ILE A 184 -12.57 0.00 7.27
N ASN A 185 -13.41 -1.04 7.41
CA ASN A 185 -13.73 -1.63 8.72
C ASN A 185 -12.47 -2.19 9.41
N ALA A 186 -11.57 -2.84 8.66
CA ALA A 186 -10.32 -3.35 9.22
C ALA A 186 -9.40 -2.21 9.72
N TYR A 187 -9.34 -1.08 9.01
CA TYR A 187 -8.62 0.08 9.50
C TYR A 187 -9.23 0.67 10.76
N HIS A 188 -10.54 0.81 10.83
CA HIS A 188 -11.21 1.28 12.05
C HIS A 188 -11.03 0.32 13.22
N GLU A 189 -11.03 -1.00 12.97
CA GLU A 189 -10.69 -1.98 14.00
C GLU A 189 -9.24 -1.80 14.46
N ALA A 190 -8.30 -1.62 13.53
CA ALA A 190 -6.89 -1.36 13.84
C ALA A 190 -6.70 -0.08 14.68
N GLU A 191 -7.50 0.95 14.45
CA GLU A 191 -7.47 2.19 15.23
C GLU A 191 -7.96 2.01 16.67
N ALA A 192 -8.82 1.05 16.91
CA ALA A 192 -9.32 0.71 18.24
C ALA A 192 -8.36 -0.17 19.07
N ILE A 193 -7.30 -0.71 18.46
CA ILE A 193 -6.29 -1.52 19.14
C ILE A 193 -5.19 -0.62 19.72
N TYR A 194 -5.10 -0.55 21.06
CA TYR A 194 -4.12 0.28 21.77
C TYR A 194 -2.95 -0.48 22.38
N GLU A 195 -2.92 -1.80 22.27
CA GLU A 195 -1.96 -2.65 22.97
C GLU A 195 -0.80 -3.12 22.11
N LYS A 196 -0.93 -3.05 20.79
CA LYS A 196 0.03 -3.59 19.83
C LYS A 196 -0.16 -2.98 18.43
N PRO A 197 0.84 -3.07 17.54
CA PRO A 197 0.66 -2.70 16.14
C PRO A 197 -0.30 -3.66 15.44
N THR A 198 -0.93 -3.19 14.36
CA THR A 198 -1.83 -4.02 13.55
C THR A 198 -1.26 -4.22 12.15
N VAL A 199 -1.40 -5.43 11.61
CA VAL A 199 -1.18 -5.74 10.20
C VAL A 199 -2.48 -6.23 9.58
N ILE A 200 -2.81 -5.69 8.42
CA ILE A 200 -3.93 -6.10 7.59
C ILE A 200 -3.34 -6.87 6.40
N ILE A 201 -3.64 -8.15 6.29
CA ILE A 201 -3.27 -8.97 5.12
C ILE A 201 -4.42 -8.85 4.13
N ALA A 202 -4.21 -8.08 3.07
CA ALA A 202 -5.21 -7.87 2.03
C ALA A 202 -4.99 -8.88 0.91
N HIS A 203 -5.91 -9.83 0.78
CA HIS A 203 -5.90 -10.79 -0.32
C HIS A 203 -6.37 -10.11 -1.60
N THR A 204 -5.45 -9.87 -2.51
CA THR A 204 -5.68 -9.16 -3.77
C THR A 204 -5.43 -10.05 -4.98
N ILE A 205 -5.92 -9.60 -6.13
CA ILE A 205 -5.71 -10.27 -7.41
C ILE A 205 -4.89 -9.33 -8.30
N PRO A 206 -3.64 -9.70 -8.66
CA PRO A 206 -2.82 -8.87 -9.53
C PRO A 206 -3.50 -8.68 -10.89
N GLY A 207 -3.52 -7.43 -11.39
CA GLY A 207 -4.18 -7.12 -12.66
C GLY A 207 -5.72 -7.10 -12.60
N LYS A 208 -6.34 -7.09 -11.42
CA LYS A 208 -7.79 -7.12 -11.20
C LYS A 208 -8.56 -6.25 -12.20
N GLY A 209 -9.56 -6.88 -12.87
CA GLY A 209 -10.42 -6.21 -13.83
C GLY A 209 -9.87 -6.14 -15.25
N VAL A 210 -8.70 -6.75 -15.53
CA VAL A 210 -8.13 -6.86 -16.87
C VAL A 210 -7.81 -8.33 -17.15
N GLU A 211 -8.64 -8.98 -17.98
CA GLU A 211 -8.64 -10.45 -18.20
C GLU A 211 -7.27 -11.01 -18.58
N PHE A 212 -6.54 -10.33 -19.46
CA PHE A 212 -5.24 -10.83 -19.90
C PHE A 212 -4.10 -10.62 -18.90
N MET A 213 -4.31 -9.81 -17.83
CA MET A 213 -3.35 -9.55 -16.76
C MET A 213 -3.68 -10.31 -15.47
N GLU A 214 -4.96 -10.54 -15.21
CA GLU A 214 -5.47 -11.03 -13.93
C GLU A 214 -4.83 -12.35 -13.52
N GLY A 215 -4.23 -12.38 -12.31
CA GLY A 215 -3.59 -13.55 -11.73
C GLY A 215 -2.25 -13.97 -12.34
N LYS A 216 -1.68 -13.20 -13.26
CA LYS A 216 -0.48 -13.60 -14.02
C LYS A 216 0.75 -12.82 -13.55
N TYR A 217 1.74 -13.54 -13.00
CA TYR A 217 2.99 -12.93 -12.50
C TYR A 217 3.81 -12.26 -13.61
N GLU A 218 3.69 -12.70 -14.88
CA GLU A 218 4.42 -12.12 -16.02
C GLU A 218 4.08 -10.66 -16.26
N TRP A 219 2.99 -10.15 -15.66
CA TRP A 219 2.63 -8.73 -15.69
C TRP A 219 3.20 -7.94 -14.51
N HIS A 220 3.88 -8.60 -13.58
CA HIS A 220 4.56 -7.90 -12.51
C HIS A 220 5.68 -7.01 -13.08
N GLY A 221 5.52 -5.69 -12.96
CA GLY A 221 6.49 -4.72 -13.47
C GLY A 221 6.52 -4.52 -14.99
N LYS A 222 5.63 -5.17 -15.75
CA LYS A 222 5.55 -5.04 -17.21
C LYS A 222 4.47 -4.04 -17.61
N PRO A 223 4.83 -2.92 -18.31
CA PRO A 223 3.83 -2.01 -18.84
C PRO A 223 3.11 -2.62 -20.06
N PRO A 224 1.80 -2.38 -20.23
CA PRO A 224 1.07 -2.82 -21.42
C PRO A 224 1.54 -2.05 -22.66
N LYS A 225 1.54 -2.70 -23.81
CA LYS A 225 1.71 -2.04 -25.11
C LYS A 225 0.49 -1.15 -25.41
N PRO A 226 0.59 -0.19 -26.35
CA PRO A 226 -0.51 0.74 -26.64
C PRO A 226 -1.84 0.06 -26.98
N ASP A 227 -1.83 -1.06 -27.71
CA ASP A 227 -3.06 -1.78 -28.06
C ASP A 227 -3.61 -2.59 -26.88
N GLU A 228 -2.74 -3.22 -26.08
CA GLU A 228 -3.09 -3.87 -24.82
C GLU A 228 -3.68 -2.85 -23.83
N ALA A 229 -3.11 -1.65 -23.75
CA ALA A 229 -3.63 -0.59 -22.89
C ALA A 229 -5.05 -0.14 -23.29
N LYS A 230 -5.37 -0.10 -24.59
CA LYS A 230 -6.74 0.21 -25.07
C LYS A 230 -7.74 -0.84 -24.60
N ILE A 231 -7.38 -2.11 -24.72
CA ILE A 231 -8.21 -3.24 -24.26
C ILE A 231 -8.42 -3.15 -22.75
N ALA A 232 -7.34 -3.02 -21.98
CA ALA A 232 -7.41 -2.88 -20.52
C ALA A 232 -8.31 -1.71 -20.08
N LEU A 233 -8.20 -0.55 -20.74
CA LEU A 233 -9.06 0.61 -20.46
C LEU A 233 -10.52 0.38 -20.84
N GLN A 234 -10.81 -0.42 -21.87
CA GLN A 234 -12.18 -0.78 -22.21
C GLN A 234 -12.77 -1.73 -21.16
N GLU A 235 -12.02 -2.73 -20.72
CA GLU A 235 -12.45 -3.66 -19.68
C GLU A 235 -12.74 -2.92 -18.37
N LEU A 236 -11.82 -2.07 -17.91
CA LEU A 236 -12.00 -1.25 -16.70
C LEU A 236 -13.19 -0.28 -16.79
N ARG A 237 -13.51 0.27 -17.98
CA ARG A 237 -14.67 1.15 -18.18
C ARG A 237 -15.99 0.41 -18.17
N THR A 238 -16.02 -0.85 -18.67
CA THR A 238 -17.23 -1.68 -18.61
C THR A 238 -17.55 -2.11 -17.18
N LEU A 239 -16.56 -2.14 -16.30
CA LEU A 239 -16.76 -2.35 -14.89
C LEU A 239 -17.47 -1.18 -14.20
N GLN A 240 -17.34 0.08 -14.65
CA GLN A 240 -18.05 1.25 -14.11
C GLN A 240 -19.61 1.17 -14.22
N GLY A 241 -20.15 0.19 -14.94
CA GLY A 241 -21.58 -0.04 -15.05
C GLY A 241 -22.06 -1.42 -14.60
N LYS A 242 -21.17 -2.32 -14.21
CA LYS A 242 -21.48 -3.72 -13.97
C LYS A 242 -20.91 -4.33 -12.69
N ILE A 243 -20.19 -3.60 -11.88
CA ILE A 243 -19.83 -4.12 -10.56
C ILE A 243 -21.05 -3.98 -9.66
N LYS A 244 -21.96 -4.94 -9.76
CA LYS A 244 -22.60 -5.45 -8.58
C LYS A 244 -21.51 -6.24 -7.86
N SER A 245 -21.24 -5.91 -6.60
CA SER A 245 -20.35 -6.73 -5.79
C SER A 245 -20.88 -8.18 -5.84
N GLU A 246 -19.99 -9.17 -5.89
CA GLU A 246 -20.40 -10.57 -5.79
C GLU A 246 -21.07 -10.88 -4.44
N HIS A 247 -21.30 -9.86 -3.62
CA HIS A 247 -21.88 -9.88 -2.28
C HIS A 247 -23.14 -9.01 -2.12
N GLU A 248 -23.74 -8.52 -3.23
CA GLU A 248 -25.12 -8.00 -3.21
C GLU A 248 -26.15 -9.09 -3.50
#